data_d95f0eced9619c2782af52bf81a98f90
#
_entry.id   d95f0eced9619c2782af52bf81a98f90
#
_cell.length_a   1.000
_cell.length_b   1.000
_cell.length_c   1.000
_cell.angle_alpha   90.00
_cell.angle_beta   90.00
_cell.angle_gamma   90.00
#
_symmetry.space_group_name_H-M   'P 1'
#
loop_
_entity.id
_entity.type
_entity.pdbx_description
1 polymer ?
#
loop_
_entity_poly.entity_id
_entity_poly.type
_entity_poly.pdbx_seq_one_letter_code
_entity_poly.pdbx_strand_id
1 'polypeptide(L)'
;MKQNDEELLNFRQELPLIEKAENIGMDALSGDLKQMDTDLEEVRKTAREEGDKLRGPDGTIINPHYQRKISLSELKEQKSEVREVDGVKFYNQLEHIVDHTPMELFTQDATEQITQAFERSEKMHNMYKSVLKYFGEDEQMKSTDFFGTLHKFIQTFNAAYDTVQKQEEIKVRSICGFSLSKLFRFTKIFNPVIS
;
A
#
# COMPACT_ATOMS: atom_id res chain seq x y z
N MET A 1 26.80 -9.83 24.97
CA MET A 1 26.01 -10.70 24.06
C MET A 1 24.47 -10.50 24.13
N LYS A 2 23.92 -9.77 25.12
CA LYS A 2 22.46 -9.60 25.25
C LYS A 2 21.85 -8.41 24.47
N GLN A 3 22.65 -7.51 23.93
CA GLN A 3 22.16 -6.30 23.26
C GLN A 3 21.80 -6.51 21.78
N ASN A 4 22.40 -7.50 21.12
CA ASN A 4 22.09 -7.83 19.73
C ASN A 4 20.81 -8.65 19.56
N ASP A 5 20.30 -9.26 20.62
CA ASP A 5 19.13 -10.16 20.51
C ASP A 5 17.82 -9.36 20.42
N GLU A 6 17.73 -8.19 21.04
CA GLU A 6 16.54 -7.34 20.96
C GLU A 6 16.34 -6.70 19.58
N GLU A 7 17.42 -6.26 18.92
CA GLU A 7 17.35 -5.71 17.56
C GLU A 7 16.92 -6.77 16.54
N LEU A 8 17.44 -8.01 16.67
CA LEU A 8 17.03 -9.13 15.82
C LEU A 8 15.56 -9.54 16.01
N LEU A 9 14.95 -9.22 17.14
CA LEU A 9 13.55 -9.52 17.41
C LEU A 9 12.60 -8.45 16.85
N ASN A 10 13.11 -7.25 16.60
CA ASN A 10 12.31 -6.14 16.07
C ASN A 10 11.91 -6.32 14.60
N PHE A 11 12.61 -7.18 13.82
CA PHE A 11 12.23 -7.44 12.42
C PHE A 11 10.78 -7.91 12.27
N ARG A 12 10.19 -8.51 13.33
CA ARG A 12 8.77 -8.90 13.36
C ARG A 12 7.83 -7.71 13.17
N GLN A 13 8.24 -6.53 13.67
CA GLN A 13 7.45 -5.30 13.60
C GLN A 13 7.77 -4.49 12.33
N GLU A 14 8.93 -4.73 11.73
CA GLU A 14 9.41 -4.00 10.55
C GLU A 14 8.82 -4.53 9.24
N LEU A 15 8.24 -5.73 9.24
CA LEU A 15 7.71 -6.39 8.04
C LEU A 15 6.19 -6.64 8.07
N PRO A 16 5.36 -5.65 8.46
CA PRO A 16 3.91 -5.85 8.63
C PRO A 16 3.15 -6.09 7.32
N LEU A 17 3.78 -5.81 6.17
CA LEU A 17 3.15 -5.89 4.86
C LEU A 17 3.44 -7.21 4.12
N ILE A 18 4.29 -8.08 4.65
CA ILE A 18 4.66 -9.34 3.99
C ILE A 18 3.44 -10.24 3.79
N GLU A 19 2.57 -10.36 4.79
CA GLU A 19 1.32 -11.13 4.70
C GLU A 19 0.41 -10.64 3.57
N LYS A 20 0.37 -9.33 3.33
CA LYS A 20 -0.39 -8.76 2.21
C LYS A 20 0.32 -8.98 0.89
N ALA A 21 1.64 -8.89 0.87
CA ALA A 21 2.45 -9.02 -0.34
C ALA A 21 2.41 -10.43 -0.92
N GLU A 22 2.29 -11.49 -0.10
CA GLU A 22 2.19 -12.87 -0.59
C GLU A 22 0.96 -13.13 -1.46
N ASN A 23 -0.10 -12.32 -1.28
CA ASN A 23 -1.36 -12.45 -2.02
C ASN A 23 -1.40 -11.59 -3.28
N ILE A 24 -0.36 -10.80 -3.55
CA ILE A 24 -0.30 -9.88 -4.70
C ILE A 24 0.70 -10.40 -5.73
N GLY A 25 0.17 -10.95 -6.83
CA GLY A 25 0.97 -11.35 -7.99
C GLY A 25 1.35 -10.14 -8.85
N MET A 26 2.64 -9.88 -9.03
CA MET A 26 3.11 -8.78 -9.89
C MET A 26 2.71 -8.96 -11.34
N ASP A 27 2.67 -10.21 -11.82
CA ASP A 27 2.24 -10.53 -13.18
C ASP A 27 0.75 -10.24 -13.38
N ALA A 28 -0.10 -10.58 -12.38
CA ALA A 28 -1.52 -10.26 -12.38
C ALA A 28 -1.74 -8.74 -12.43
N LEU A 29 -1.04 -7.99 -11.57
CA LEU A 29 -1.12 -6.53 -11.56
C LEU A 29 -0.72 -5.91 -12.91
N SER A 30 0.33 -6.44 -13.55
CA SER A 30 0.74 -5.98 -14.89
C SER A 30 -0.32 -6.31 -15.96
N GLY A 31 -1.00 -7.46 -15.82
CA GLY A 31 -2.13 -7.85 -16.68
C GLY A 31 -3.31 -6.90 -16.53
N ASP A 32 -3.70 -6.61 -15.29
CA ASP A 32 -4.80 -5.70 -14.97
C ASP A 32 -4.54 -4.28 -15.50
N LEU A 33 -3.32 -3.76 -15.34
CA LEU A 33 -2.94 -2.45 -15.89
C LEU A 33 -3.04 -2.39 -17.41
N LYS A 34 -2.59 -3.44 -18.12
CA LYS A 34 -2.73 -3.52 -19.58
C LYS A 34 -4.19 -3.58 -20.01
N GLN A 35 -5.01 -4.30 -19.28
CA GLN A 35 -6.45 -4.36 -19.56
C GLN A 35 -7.10 -2.99 -19.38
N MET A 36 -6.80 -2.30 -18.26
CA MET A 36 -7.29 -0.93 -18.02
C MET A 36 -6.88 0.05 -19.11
N ASP A 37 -5.65 -0.05 -19.62
CA ASP A 37 -5.17 0.80 -20.72
C ASP A 37 -5.94 0.50 -22.02
N THR A 38 -6.18 -0.77 -22.31
CA THR A 38 -6.99 -1.20 -23.47
C THR A 38 -8.43 -0.68 -23.36
N ASP A 39 -9.05 -0.84 -22.20
CA ASP A 39 -10.43 -0.37 -21.95
C ASP A 39 -10.50 1.15 -22.07
N LEU A 40 -9.47 1.87 -21.59
CA LEU A 40 -9.41 3.33 -21.73
C LEU A 40 -9.29 3.76 -23.19
N GLU A 41 -8.56 3.02 -24.05
CA GLU A 41 -8.50 3.34 -25.47
C GLU A 41 -9.87 3.22 -26.16
N GLU A 42 -10.69 2.23 -25.77
CA GLU A 42 -12.07 2.12 -26.29
C GLU A 42 -12.94 3.31 -25.84
N VAL A 43 -12.83 3.68 -24.56
CA VAL A 43 -13.55 4.86 -24.03
C VAL A 43 -13.08 6.15 -24.72
N ARG A 44 -11.80 6.30 -24.96
CA ARG A 44 -11.19 7.45 -25.65
C ARG A 44 -11.68 7.54 -27.09
N LYS A 45 -11.79 6.41 -27.79
CA LYS A 45 -12.35 6.38 -29.15
C LYS A 45 -13.80 6.84 -29.16
N THR A 46 -14.63 6.30 -28.26
CA THR A 46 -16.04 6.69 -28.12
C THR A 46 -16.18 8.17 -27.75
N ALA A 47 -15.35 8.67 -26.84
CA ALA A 47 -15.36 10.08 -26.44
C ALA A 47 -15.07 11.03 -27.61
N ARG A 48 -14.12 10.66 -28.49
CA ARG A 48 -13.81 11.43 -29.71
C ARG A 48 -14.99 11.41 -30.69
N GLU A 49 -15.54 10.22 -30.98
CA GLU A 49 -16.66 10.04 -31.89
C GLU A 49 -17.91 10.81 -31.44
N GLU A 50 -18.17 10.87 -30.15
CA GLU A 50 -19.26 11.64 -29.56
C GLU A 50 -18.92 13.14 -29.54
N GLY A 51 -17.69 13.50 -29.18
CA GLY A 51 -17.22 14.86 -29.22
C GLY A 51 -17.32 15.49 -30.62
N ASP A 52 -16.93 14.73 -31.65
CA ASP A 52 -17.03 15.18 -33.05
C ASP A 52 -18.47 15.40 -33.51
N LYS A 53 -19.43 14.62 -33.02
CA LYS A 53 -20.86 14.84 -33.30
C LYS A 53 -21.44 16.09 -32.65
N LEU A 54 -20.84 16.50 -31.54
CA LEU A 54 -21.25 17.66 -30.74
C LEU A 54 -20.57 18.97 -31.21
N ARG A 55 -19.50 18.85 -32.02
CA ARG A 55 -18.73 19.99 -32.52
C ARG A 55 -19.30 20.51 -33.83
N GLY A 56 -19.44 21.83 -33.92
CA GLY A 56 -19.74 22.52 -35.17
C GLY A 56 -18.52 22.62 -36.09
N PRO A 57 -18.70 23.12 -37.30
CA PRO A 57 -17.63 23.32 -38.28
C PRO A 57 -16.50 24.25 -37.79
N ASP A 58 -16.80 25.07 -36.81
CA ASP A 58 -15.86 26.02 -36.16
C ASP A 58 -15.20 25.40 -34.88
N GLY A 59 -15.46 24.12 -34.59
CA GLY A 59 -14.96 23.41 -33.40
C GLY A 59 -15.74 23.71 -32.12
N THR A 60 -16.77 24.55 -32.15
CA THR A 60 -17.60 24.84 -30.97
C THR A 60 -18.57 23.70 -30.66
N ILE A 61 -18.86 23.47 -29.37
CA ILE A 61 -19.81 22.45 -28.93
C ILE A 61 -21.25 22.97 -29.18
N ILE A 62 -22.00 22.28 -30.07
CA ILE A 62 -23.33 22.68 -30.50
C ILE A 62 -24.41 22.26 -29.51
N ASN A 63 -24.18 21.24 -28.69
CA ASN A 63 -25.19 20.70 -27.79
C ASN A 63 -25.49 21.67 -26.63
N PRO A 64 -26.74 22.21 -26.51
CA PRO A 64 -27.12 23.17 -25.47
C PRO A 64 -27.01 22.61 -24.03
N HIS A 65 -27.02 21.27 -23.85
CA HIS A 65 -26.77 20.66 -22.54
C HIS A 65 -25.29 20.76 -22.10
N TYR A 66 -24.36 20.89 -23.04
CA TYR A 66 -22.93 21.09 -22.78
C TYR A 66 -22.54 22.56 -22.84
N GLN A 67 -23.35 23.40 -23.52
CA GLN A 67 -23.26 24.84 -23.46
C GLN A 67 -23.90 25.35 -22.15
N ARG A 68 -23.38 24.95 -21.01
CA ARG A 68 -23.62 25.71 -19.80
C ARG A 68 -22.93 27.06 -20.02
N LYS A 69 -23.70 28.08 -20.37
CA LYS A 69 -23.24 29.47 -20.33
C LYS A 69 -22.85 29.77 -18.89
N ILE A 70 -21.64 29.37 -18.51
CA ILE A 70 -21.02 29.87 -17.31
C ILE A 70 -20.83 31.37 -17.61
N SER A 71 -21.65 32.21 -17.01
CA SER A 71 -21.51 33.63 -17.19
C SER A 71 -20.12 34.05 -16.71
N LEU A 72 -19.52 35.07 -17.32
CA LEU A 72 -18.20 35.58 -16.89
C LEU A 72 -18.19 35.98 -15.41
N SER A 73 -19.37 36.25 -14.81
CA SER A 73 -19.56 36.51 -13.39
C SER A 73 -19.40 35.23 -12.54
N GLU A 74 -19.97 34.09 -12.97
CA GLU A 74 -19.80 32.80 -12.27
C GLU A 74 -18.36 32.28 -12.35
N LEU A 75 -17.66 32.52 -13.48
CA LEU A 75 -16.22 32.25 -13.60
C LEU A 75 -15.37 33.13 -12.66
N LYS A 76 -15.78 34.37 -12.42
CA LYS A 76 -15.08 35.25 -11.47
C LYS A 76 -15.35 34.88 -10.02
N GLU A 77 -16.55 34.42 -9.67
CA GLU A 77 -16.89 33.93 -8.34
C GLU A 77 -16.20 32.62 -8.03
N GLN A 78 -16.14 31.69 -8.98
CA GLN A 78 -15.39 30.42 -8.79
C GLN A 78 -13.87 30.63 -8.69
N LYS A 79 -13.31 31.67 -9.31
CA LYS A 79 -11.90 32.06 -9.12
C LYS A 79 -11.58 32.49 -7.68
N SER A 80 -12.57 32.96 -6.92
CA SER A 80 -12.37 33.39 -5.52
C SER A 80 -12.46 32.26 -4.49
N GLU A 81 -13.00 31.11 -4.85
CA GLU A 81 -13.13 29.92 -3.96
C GLU A 81 -12.10 28.81 -4.19
N VAL A 82 -10.98 29.12 -4.83
CA VAL A 82 -9.93 28.12 -5.04
C VAL A 82 -9.32 27.72 -3.69
N ARG A 83 -9.79 26.63 -3.15
CA ARG A 83 -9.13 25.93 -2.05
C ARG A 83 -7.85 25.32 -2.59
N GLU A 84 -6.73 25.80 -2.09
CA GLU A 84 -5.42 25.21 -2.30
C GLU A 84 -5.39 23.86 -1.57
N VAL A 85 -5.65 22.78 -2.29
CA VAL A 85 -5.47 21.42 -1.80
C VAL A 85 -4.21 20.88 -2.47
N ASP A 86 -3.17 20.71 -1.68
CA ASP A 86 -1.87 20.09 -2.05
C ASP A 86 -1.05 20.78 -3.17
N GLY A 87 -1.08 22.10 -3.25
CA GLY A 87 -0.12 22.85 -4.10
C GLY A 87 -0.32 22.70 -5.61
N VAL A 88 -1.38 22.04 -6.08
CA VAL A 88 -1.72 21.91 -7.50
C VAL A 88 -2.68 23.03 -7.89
N LYS A 89 -2.19 23.96 -8.73
CA LYS A 89 -2.96 25.08 -9.23
C LYS A 89 -4.01 24.61 -10.23
N PHE A 90 -5.26 24.50 -9.81
CA PHE A 90 -6.43 24.20 -10.64
C PHE A 90 -6.78 25.27 -11.70
N TYR A 91 -5.98 26.32 -11.82
CA TYR A 91 -6.27 27.46 -12.68
C TYR A 91 -6.27 27.15 -14.19
N ASN A 92 -5.53 26.12 -14.63
CA ASN A 92 -5.41 25.81 -16.05
C ASN A 92 -6.53 24.90 -16.58
N GLN A 93 -7.34 24.29 -15.71
CA GLN A 93 -8.41 23.39 -16.16
C GLN A 93 -9.67 24.15 -16.61
N LEU A 94 -9.94 25.33 -16.07
CA LEU A 94 -11.16 26.06 -16.39
C LEU A 94 -11.14 26.74 -17.77
N GLU A 95 -9.97 27.10 -18.29
CA GLU A 95 -9.85 27.68 -19.64
C GLU A 95 -10.03 26.64 -20.75
N HIS A 96 -9.70 25.34 -20.42
CA HIS A 96 -9.88 24.23 -21.36
C HIS A 96 -11.26 23.54 -21.27
N ILE A 97 -12.06 23.80 -20.24
CA ILE A 97 -13.39 23.17 -20.06
C ILE A 97 -14.38 23.60 -21.16
N VAL A 98 -14.17 24.75 -21.81
CA VAL A 98 -15.05 25.29 -22.87
C VAL A 98 -14.91 24.50 -24.18
N ASP A 99 -13.76 23.85 -24.41
CA ASP A 99 -13.42 23.17 -25.67
C ASP A 99 -13.49 21.65 -25.60
N HIS A 100 -13.68 21.07 -24.42
CA HIS A 100 -13.69 19.62 -24.21
C HIS A 100 -15.01 19.11 -23.62
N THR A 101 -15.47 17.97 -24.09
CA THR A 101 -16.59 17.27 -23.46
C THR A 101 -16.17 16.70 -22.11
N PRO A 102 -17.09 16.48 -21.15
CA PRO A 102 -16.77 15.80 -19.87
C PRO A 102 -16.09 14.45 -20.05
N MET A 103 -16.43 13.72 -21.12
CA MET A 103 -15.82 12.43 -21.42
C MET A 103 -14.38 12.57 -21.91
N GLU A 104 -14.07 13.60 -22.72
CA GLU A 104 -12.70 13.90 -23.12
C GLU A 104 -11.82 14.26 -21.92
N LEU A 105 -12.34 15.08 -20.99
CA LEU A 105 -11.64 15.43 -19.74
C LEU A 105 -11.40 14.19 -18.88
N PHE A 106 -12.40 13.33 -18.72
CA PHE A 106 -12.25 12.08 -18.00
C PHE A 106 -11.16 11.20 -18.61
N THR A 107 -11.15 11.04 -19.94
CA THR A 107 -10.13 10.20 -20.60
C THR A 107 -8.72 10.78 -20.46
N GLN A 108 -8.59 12.08 -20.41
CA GLN A 108 -7.30 12.74 -20.17
C GLN A 108 -6.79 12.45 -18.76
N ASP A 109 -7.61 12.65 -17.73
CA ASP A 109 -7.27 12.37 -16.33
C ASP A 109 -6.98 10.87 -16.12
N ALA A 110 -7.81 9.99 -16.64
CA ALA A 110 -7.61 8.55 -16.56
C ALA A 110 -6.31 8.10 -17.23
N THR A 111 -5.93 8.72 -18.37
CA THR A 111 -4.66 8.45 -19.05
C THR A 111 -3.48 8.77 -18.15
N GLU A 112 -3.51 9.93 -17.51
CA GLU A 112 -2.43 10.33 -16.59
C GLU A 112 -2.31 9.35 -15.42
N GLN A 113 -3.44 8.97 -14.80
CA GLN A 113 -3.45 8.03 -13.68
C GLN A 113 -2.92 6.64 -14.08
N ILE A 114 -3.32 6.11 -15.24
CA ILE A 114 -2.83 4.83 -15.75
C ILE A 114 -1.34 4.91 -16.07
N THR A 115 -0.86 6.00 -16.68
CA THR A 115 0.57 6.21 -16.95
C THR A 115 1.37 6.20 -15.65
N GLN A 116 0.93 6.93 -14.64
CA GLN A 116 1.58 6.92 -13.32
C GLN A 116 1.55 5.54 -12.66
N ALA A 117 0.49 4.76 -12.86
CA ALA A 117 0.40 3.39 -12.35
C ALA A 117 1.41 2.46 -13.05
N PHE A 118 1.61 2.58 -14.36
CA PHE A 118 2.65 1.85 -15.09
C PHE A 118 4.05 2.20 -14.59
N GLU A 119 4.38 3.46 -14.42
CA GLU A 119 5.68 3.90 -13.90
C GLU A 119 5.96 3.33 -12.50
N ARG A 120 4.94 3.35 -11.62
CA ARG A 120 5.04 2.76 -10.28
C ARG A 120 5.23 1.24 -10.34
N SER A 121 4.51 0.57 -11.24
CA SER A 121 4.62 -0.88 -11.45
C SER A 121 6.01 -1.27 -11.93
N GLU A 122 6.57 -0.54 -12.89
CA GLU A 122 7.94 -0.76 -13.39
C GLU A 122 8.97 -0.55 -12.28
N LYS A 123 8.85 0.54 -11.53
CA LYS A 123 9.73 0.81 -10.39
C LYS A 123 9.67 -0.31 -9.36
N MET A 124 8.46 -0.77 -9.02
CA MET A 124 8.26 -1.87 -8.09
C MET A 124 8.91 -3.16 -8.61
N HIS A 125 8.76 -3.48 -9.91
CA HIS A 125 9.37 -4.65 -10.53
C HIS A 125 10.91 -4.61 -10.44
N ASN A 126 11.51 -3.46 -10.71
CA ASN A 126 12.96 -3.27 -10.61
C ASN A 126 13.44 -3.39 -9.15
N MET A 127 12.69 -2.86 -8.20
CA MET A 127 12.98 -3.04 -6.77
C MET A 127 12.90 -4.52 -6.37
N TYR A 128 11.89 -5.24 -6.83
CA TYR A 128 11.72 -6.66 -6.55
C TYR A 128 12.89 -7.50 -7.10
N LYS A 129 13.32 -7.28 -8.34
CA LYS A 129 14.52 -7.92 -8.89
C LYS A 129 15.77 -7.66 -8.04
N SER A 130 15.92 -6.44 -7.53
CA SER A 130 17.03 -6.10 -6.63
C SER A 130 16.96 -6.88 -5.33
N VAL A 131 15.76 -7.11 -4.80
CA VAL A 131 15.53 -7.93 -3.59
C VAL A 131 15.89 -9.39 -3.88
N LEU A 132 15.41 -9.98 -4.98
CA LEU A 132 15.76 -11.36 -5.38
C LEU A 132 17.27 -11.54 -5.48
N LYS A 133 17.94 -10.60 -6.16
CA LYS A 133 19.41 -10.60 -6.27
C LYS A 133 20.10 -10.53 -4.92
N TYR A 134 19.59 -9.72 -3.99
CA TYR A 134 20.15 -9.60 -2.64
C TYR A 134 20.05 -10.92 -1.87
N PHE A 135 18.93 -11.65 -2.03
CA PHE A 135 18.73 -12.95 -1.39
C PHE A 135 19.37 -14.13 -2.16
N GLY A 136 19.92 -13.89 -3.34
CA GLY A 136 20.51 -14.93 -4.19
C GLY A 136 19.49 -15.85 -4.86
N GLU A 137 18.25 -15.37 -4.99
CA GLU A 137 17.15 -16.07 -5.63
C GLU A 137 17.13 -15.84 -7.16
N ASP A 138 16.41 -16.70 -7.88
CA ASP A 138 16.21 -16.59 -9.32
C ASP A 138 15.42 -15.31 -9.65
N GLU A 139 15.91 -14.53 -10.61
CA GLU A 139 15.23 -13.30 -11.09
C GLU A 139 13.83 -13.56 -11.69
N GLN A 140 13.52 -14.80 -12.03
CA GLN A 140 12.22 -15.24 -12.54
C GLN A 140 11.27 -15.70 -11.42
N MET A 141 11.70 -15.71 -10.16
CA MET A 141 10.88 -16.13 -9.03
C MET A 141 9.65 -15.24 -8.90
N LYS A 142 8.48 -15.85 -8.73
CA LYS A 142 7.22 -15.10 -8.55
C LYS A 142 7.21 -14.41 -7.20
N SER A 143 6.66 -13.20 -7.17
CA SER A 143 6.52 -12.42 -5.92
C SER A 143 5.73 -13.16 -4.85
N THR A 144 4.66 -13.85 -5.23
CA THR A 144 3.85 -14.67 -4.32
C THR A 144 4.67 -15.78 -3.65
N ASP A 145 5.54 -16.45 -4.40
CA ASP A 145 6.35 -17.56 -3.88
C ASP A 145 7.44 -17.04 -2.92
N PHE A 146 8.09 -15.94 -3.30
CA PHE A 146 9.11 -15.29 -2.47
C PHE A 146 8.51 -14.78 -1.15
N PHE A 147 7.46 -13.96 -1.23
CA PHE A 147 6.84 -13.40 -0.03
C PHE A 147 6.12 -14.47 0.81
N GLY A 148 5.54 -15.50 0.19
CA GLY A 148 4.96 -16.65 0.90
C GLY A 148 6.01 -17.44 1.69
N THR A 149 7.20 -17.64 1.11
CA THR A 149 8.31 -18.28 1.82
C THR A 149 8.78 -17.43 3.00
N LEU A 150 8.92 -16.13 2.81
CA LEU A 150 9.33 -15.20 3.85
C LEU A 150 8.27 -15.11 4.98
N HIS A 151 6.98 -15.06 4.61
CA HIS A 151 5.89 -15.07 5.59
C HIS A 151 5.89 -16.35 6.44
N LYS A 152 6.04 -17.51 5.80
CA LYS A 152 6.15 -18.80 6.51
C LYS A 152 7.35 -18.84 7.45
N PHE A 153 8.50 -18.28 7.03
CA PHE A 153 9.67 -18.15 7.90
C PHE A 153 9.34 -17.31 9.13
N ILE A 154 8.73 -16.14 8.96
CA ILE A 154 8.35 -15.24 10.06
C ILE A 154 7.39 -15.95 11.04
N GLN A 155 6.38 -16.66 10.53
CA GLN A 155 5.45 -17.42 11.37
C GLN A 155 6.16 -18.48 12.20
N THR A 156 7.05 -19.26 11.56
CA THR A 156 7.81 -20.33 12.22
C THR A 156 8.75 -19.76 13.28
N PHE A 157 9.43 -18.66 12.95
CA PHE A 157 10.31 -17.97 13.90
C PHE A 157 9.52 -17.46 15.12
N ASN A 158 8.36 -16.84 14.90
CA ASN A 158 7.50 -16.37 15.97
C ASN A 158 7.07 -17.50 16.90
N ALA A 159 6.63 -18.62 16.36
CA ALA A 159 6.23 -19.79 17.15
C ALA A 159 7.39 -20.37 17.97
N ALA A 160 8.59 -20.43 17.37
CA ALA A 160 9.80 -20.88 18.06
C ALA A 160 10.18 -19.91 19.21
N TYR A 161 10.15 -18.61 18.93
CA TYR A 161 10.45 -17.58 19.93
C TYR A 161 9.48 -17.64 21.13
N ASP A 162 8.18 -17.72 20.88
CA ASP A 162 7.17 -17.82 21.93
C ASP A 162 7.36 -19.11 22.77
N THR A 163 7.81 -20.18 22.13
CA THR A 163 8.11 -21.43 22.83
C THR A 163 9.32 -21.28 23.76
N VAL A 164 10.39 -20.63 23.29
CA VAL A 164 11.57 -20.36 24.11
C VAL A 164 11.23 -19.46 25.29
N GLN A 165 10.48 -18.39 25.05
CA GLN A 165 10.04 -17.47 26.12
C GLN A 165 9.25 -18.20 27.21
N LYS A 166 8.28 -19.02 26.82
CA LYS A 166 7.51 -19.85 27.77
C LYS A 166 8.40 -20.79 28.57
N GLN A 167 9.39 -21.42 27.94
CA GLN A 167 10.32 -22.28 28.63
C GLN A 167 11.19 -21.53 29.63
N GLU A 168 11.66 -20.32 29.28
CA GLU A 168 12.42 -19.50 30.22
C GLU A 168 11.58 -19.04 31.40
N GLU A 169 10.33 -18.63 31.18
CA GLU A 169 9.40 -18.30 32.28
C GLU A 169 9.18 -19.49 33.23
N ILE A 170 8.98 -20.67 32.69
CA ILE A 170 8.82 -21.89 33.49
C ILE A 170 10.07 -22.17 34.33
N LYS A 171 11.28 -22.03 33.74
CA LYS A 171 12.54 -22.18 34.45
C LYS A 171 12.67 -21.20 35.60
N VAL A 172 12.38 -19.90 35.33
CA VAL A 172 12.44 -18.85 36.37
C VAL A 172 11.44 -19.14 37.49
N ARG A 173 10.21 -19.52 37.18
CA ARG A 173 9.18 -19.88 38.18
C ARG A 173 9.60 -21.09 38.99
N SER A 174 10.19 -22.13 38.39
CA SER A 174 10.66 -23.31 39.07
C SER A 174 11.82 -23.01 40.05
N ILE A 175 12.75 -22.12 39.63
CA ILE A 175 13.86 -21.69 40.49
C ILE A 175 13.35 -20.88 41.68
N CYS A 176 12.45 -19.91 41.44
CA CYS A 176 11.83 -19.11 42.48
C CYS A 176 10.99 -19.96 43.45
N GLY A 177 10.17 -20.90 42.92
CA GLY A 177 9.36 -21.81 43.72
C GLY A 177 10.20 -22.73 44.60
N PHE A 178 11.34 -23.19 44.09
CA PHE A 178 12.28 -24.06 44.86
C PHE A 178 12.99 -23.25 45.96
N SER A 179 13.32 -21.99 45.72
CA SER A 179 13.93 -21.09 46.73
C SER A 179 12.96 -20.77 47.87
N LEU A 180 11.70 -20.48 47.55
CA LEU A 180 10.66 -20.23 48.58
C LEU A 180 10.36 -21.49 49.43
N SER A 181 10.28 -22.67 48.83
CA SER A 181 10.03 -23.91 49.54
C SER A 181 11.19 -24.28 50.48
N LYS A 182 12.43 -23.98 50.16
CA LYS A 182 13.58 -24.13 51.05
C LYS A 182 13.53 -23.12 52.22
N LEU A 183 13.20 -21.84 51.96
CA LEU A 183 13.03 -20.84 53.00
C LEU A 183 11.92 -21.22 53.99
N PHE A 184 10.77 -21.72 53.53
CA PHE A 184 9.69 -22.18 54.41
C PHE A 184 10.09 -23.44 55.21
N ARG A 185 10.95 -24.32 54.76
CA ARG A 185 11.48 -25.42 55.55
C ARG A 185 12.43 -24.96 56.66
N PHE A 186 13.25 -23.93 56.40
CA PHE A 186 14.15 -23.39 57.41
C PHE A 186 13.38 -22.67 58.54
N THR A 187 12.31 -21.95 58.23
CA THR A 187 11.50 -21.29 59.27
C THR A 187 10.72 -22.25 60.16
N LYS A 188 10.38 -23.48 59.68
CA LYS A 188 9.77 -24.52 60.50
C LYS A 188 10.72 -25.21 61.46
N ILE A 189 12.04 -25.18 61.18
CA ILE A 189 13.08 -25.82 62.03
C ILE A 189 13.50 -24.88 63.17
N PHE A 190 13.28 -23.59 63.07
CA PHE A 190 13.72 -22.58 64.04
C PHE A 190 12.63 -22.10 65.00
N ASN A 191 11.43 -22.71 65.04
CA ASN A 191 10.45 -22.45 66.07
C ASN A 191 10.19 -23.72 66.89
N PRO A 192 11.07 -24.10 67.82
CA PRO A 192 10.70 -24.95 68.92
C PRO A 192 10.38 -24.07 70.15
N VAL A 193 9.11 -24.12 70.58
CA VAL A 193 8.73 -24.01 71.99
C VAL A 193 8.87 -22.62 72.61
N ILE A 194 7.75 -21.89 72.65
CA ILE A 194 7.38 -21.14 73.85
C ILE A 194 5.97 -21.63 74.21
N SER A 195 5.96 -22.58 75.17
CA SER A 195 4.81 -22.84 76.06
C SER A 195 4.96 -22.00 77.29
#